data_46cd8d60cd1c5f6b962b21d46a07c287
#
_entry.id   46cd8d60cd1c5f6b962b21d46a07c287
#
_cell.length_a   1.000
_cell.length_b   1.000
_cell.length_c   1.000
_cell.angle_alpha   90.00
_cell.angle_beta   90.00
_cell.angle_gamma   90.00
#
_symmetry.space_group_name_H-M   'P 1'
#
loop_
_entity.id
_entity.type
_entity.pdbx_description
1 polymer ?
#
loop_
_entity_poly.entity_id
_entity_poly.type
_entity_poly.pdbx_seq_one_letter_code
_entity_poly.pdbx_strand_id
1 'polypeptide(L)'
;MNEKLYVSVLGATGMVGQNYLRLLENHPWFQIVDVAASPRSAGKKYADAVDGNWLMQDEIPNSVKDLVVRDVRDFDAISENVKCVFSAMDLPDKTDTRNLEFEYAKAGYPIISNSSANRWIDDVPMIIPEINPDHVDIIPFQQSNRNLPASGFVAVKPNCSIQSYLVTLFALEEAGFPVDKVQVTTLQALSGGGQATITSLEMRENVIPFIGGEEEKTENEPLKILGHVTNAGIQNTDRIDISATCTRVPVID
;
A
#
# COMPACT_ATOMS: atom_id res chain seq x y z
N MET A 1 8.40 -8.96 27.09
CA MET A 1 8.21 -8.23 25.82
C MET A 1 8.01 -9.31 24.77
N ASN A 2 6.96 -9.24 23.96
CA ASN A 2 6.79 -10.20 22.88
C ASN A 2 7.94 -9.98 21.87
N GLU A 3 8.44 -11.07 21.31
CA GLU A 3 9.45 -11.05 20.25
C GLU A 3 8.88 -10.30 19.04
N LYS A 4 9.65 -9.35 18.48
CA LYS A 4 9.20 -8.57 17.33
C LYS A 4 9.21 -9.44 16.07
N LEU A 5 8.24 -9.23 15.19
CA LEU A 5 8.21 -9.83 13.87
C LEU A 5 9.21 -9.11 12.95
N TYR A 6 10.11 -9.86 12.34
CA TYR A 6 11.04 -9.32 11.35
C TYR A 6 10.35 -9.11 10.02
N VAL A 7 10.55 -7.94 9.44
CA VAL A 7 9.88 -7.52 8.22
C VAL A 7 10.87 -7.01 7.18
N SER A 8 10.48 -7.18 5.91
CA SER A 8 11.14 -6.59 4.75
C SER A 8 10.31 -5.41 4.21
N VAL A 9 10.97 -4.42 3.63
CA VAL A 9 10.32 -3.31 2.91
C VAL A 9 10.81 -3.28 1.47
N LEU A 10 9.88 -3.52 0.52
CA LEU A 10 10.14 -3.43 -0.92
C LEU A 10 9.85 -2.02 -1.43
N GLY A 11 10.68 -1.52 -2.34
CA GLY A 11 10.59 -0.14 -2.81
C GLY A 11 11.06 0.87 -1.76
N ALA A 12 11.95 0.43 -0.87
CA ALA A 12 12.40 1.17 0.32
C ALA A 12 13.00 2.54 0.04
N THR A 13 13.55 2.77 -1.15
CA THR A 13 14.17 4.06 -1.54
C THR A 13 13.20 5.09 -2.12
N GLY A 14 11.97 4.67 -2.43
CA GLY A 14 10.89 5.57 -2.87
C GLY A 14 10.21 6.28 -1.69
N MET A 15 9.45 7.33 -1.95
CA MET A 15 8.77 8.14 -0.92
C MET A 15 7.93 7.30 0.06
N VAL A 16 7.08 6.40 -0.45
CA VAL A 16 6.24 5.54 0.38
C VAL A 16 7.10 4.57 1.19
N GLY A 17 8.15 3.99 0.58
CA GLY A 17 9.10 3.12 1.27
C GLY A 17 9.83 3.84 2.42
N GLN A 18 10.33 5.04 2.18
CA GLN A 18 10.95 5.88 3.20
C GLN A 18 9.99 6.15 4.37
N ASN A 19 8.72 6.40 4.06
CA ASN A 19 7.70 6.61 5.08
C ASN A 19 7.44 5.33 5.91
N TYR A 20 7.44 4.14 5.29
CA TYR A 20 7.41 2.87 6.04
C TYR A 20 8.59 2.76 7.00
N LEU A 21 9.81 3.07 6.54
CA LEU A 21 11.00 2.96 7.39
C LEU A 21 10.90 3.90 8.59
N ARG A 22 10.44 5.12 8.38
CA ARG A 22 10.21 6.10 9.45
C ARG A 22 9.16 5.64 10.46
N LEU A 23 8.01 5.15 9.98
CA LEU A 23 6.89 4.74 10.83
C LEU A 23 7.16 3.43 11.58
N LEU A 24 7.98 2.54 11.02
CA LEU A 24 8.34 1.27 11.64
C LEU A 24 9.55 1.39 12.57
N GLU A 25 10.23 2.54 12.61
CA GLU A 25 11.28 2.78 13.61
C GLU A 25 10.69 2.71 15.02
N ASN A 26 11.30 1.90 15.87
CA ASN A 26 10.82 1.63 17.24
C ASN A 26 9.39 1.07 17.33
N HIS A 27 8.83 0.51 16.26
CA HIS A 27 7.49 -0.06 16.27
C HIS A 27 7.39 -1.19 17.32
N PRO A 28 6.29 -1.30 18.09
CA PRO A 28 6.18 -2.28 19.17
C PRO A 28 6.17 -3.73 18.70
N TRP A 29 5.70 -4.01 17.49
CA TRP A 29 5.51 -5.36 16.96
C TRP A 29 6.44 -5.73 15.81
N PHE A 30 6.96 -4.75 15.07
CA PHE A 30 7.76 -4.99 13.87
C PHE A 30 9.20 -4.49 14.02
N GLN A 31 10.12 -5.20 13.38
CA GLN A 31 11.50 -4.78 13.23
C GLN A 31 11.92 -4.99 11.78
N ILE A 32 12.37 -3.92 11.14
CA ILE A 32 12.90 -3.98 9.77
C ILE A 32 14.28 -4.63 9.84
N VAL A 33 14.48 -5.68 9.04
CA VAL A 33 15.76 -6.40 8.92
C VAL A 33 16.22 -6.53 7.47
N ASP A 34 15.37 -6.20 6.51
CA ASP A 34 15.65 -6.25 5.07
C ASP A 34 15.00 -5.07 4.36
N VAL A 35 15.72 -4.45 3.44
CA VAL A 35 15.26 -3.37 2.58
C VAL A 35 15.63 -3.69 1.13
N ALA A 36 14.66 -3.59 0.23
CA ALA A 36 14.87 -3.90 -1.17
C ALA A 36 14.41 -2.76 -2.09
N ALA A 37 15.11 -2.57 -3.17
CA ALA A 37 14.80 -1.55 -4.18
C ALA A 37 15.23 -2.00 -5.59
N SER A 38 15.20 -1.07 -6.53
CA SER A 38 15.64 -1.33 -7.91
C SER A 38 17.13 -1.68 -7.98
N PRO A 39 17.58 -2.35 -9.07
CA PRO A 39 19.00 -2.70 -9.28
C PRO A 39 19.96 -1.52 -9.14
N ARG A 40 19.51 -0.28 -9.37
CA ARG A 40 20.34 0.94 -9.23
C ARG A 40 20.78 1.21 -7.79
N SER A 41 19.99 0.78 -6.83
CA SER A 41 20.23 0.96 -5.40
C SER A 41 20.82 -0.29 -4.75
N ALA A 42 20.67 -1.45 -5.39
CA ALA A 42 21.13 -2.72 -4.86
C ALA A 42 22.65 -2.75 -4.59
N GLY A 43 23.05 -3.39 -3.51
CA GLY A 43 24.46 -3.51 -3.06
C GLY A 43 25.00 -2.31 -2.29
N LYS A 44 24.26 -1.20 -2.19
CA LYS A 44 24.66 -0.02 -1.43
C LYS A 44 24.11 -0.11 0.00
N LYS A 45 24.77 0.54 0.95
CA LYS A 45 24.12 0.83 2.24
C LYS A 45 22.91 1.70 1.99
N TYR A 46 21.87 1.54 2.83
CA TYR A 46 20.62 2.28 2.64
C TYR A 46 20.84 3.80 2.66
N ALA A 47 21.65 4.31 3.60
CA ALA A 47 21.97 5.73 3.66
C ALA A 47 22.62 6.25 2.37
N ASP A 48 23.53 5.48 1.77
CA ASP A 48 24.18 5.84 0.50
C ASP A 48 23.20 5.74 -0.70
N ALA A 49 22.25 4.80 -0.62
CA ALA A 49 21.27 4.58 -1.68
C ALA A 49 20.24 5.73 -1.78
N VAL A 50 19.98 6.42 -0.68
CA VAL A 50 19.06 7.57 -0.61
C VAL A 50 19.74 8.91 -0.46
N ASP A 51 21.08 8.97 -0.57
CA ASP A 51 21.81 10.22 -0.48
C ASP A 51 21.31 11.23 -1.51
N GLY A 52 20.98 12.46 -1.06
CA GLY A 52 20.34 13.51 -1.84
C GLY A 52 18.88 13.23 -2.24
N ASN A 53 18.29 12.09 -1.85
CA ASN A 53 16.92 11.69 -2.17
C ASN A 53 16.11 11.27 -0.91
N TRP A 54 16.61 11.55 0.27
CA TRP A 54 15.80 11.36 1.49
C TRP A 54 14.75 12.47 1.57
N LEU A 55 13.47 12.10 1.57
CA LEU A 55 12.33 13.02 1.41
C LEU A 55 11.61 13.30 2.73
N MET A 56 11.97 12.59 3.79
CA MET A 56 11.33 12.76 5.10
C MET A 56 11.95 13.91 5.86
N GLN A 57 11.19 14.52 6.78
CA GLN A 57 11.68 15.60 7.66
C GLN A 57 12.60 15.07 8.76
N ASP A 58 12.38 13.83 9.21
CA ASP A 58 13.19 13.16 10.20
C ASP A 58 14.49 12.63 9.58
N GLU A 59 15.50 12.36 10.42
CA GLU A 59 16.73 11.68 9.98
C GLU A 59 16.44 10.23 9.53
N ILE A 60 17.35 9.68 8.71
CA ILE A 60 17.28 8.26 8.34
C ILE A 60 17.33 7.40 9.60
N PRO A 61 16.36 6.48 9.80
CA PRO A 61 16.31 5.65 10.99
C PRO A 61 17.59 4.85 11.22
N ASN A 62 18.08 4.85 12.46
CA ASN A 62 19.31 4.17 12.82
C ASN A 62 19.27 2.66 12.58
N SER A 63 18.08 2.07 12.68
CA SER A 63 17.86 0.63 12.45
C SER A 63 18.10 0.19 11.00
N VAL A 64 17.99 1.11 10.03
CA VAL A 64 18.06 0.77 8.61
C VAL A 64 19.21 1.41 7.85
N LYS A 65 19.82 2.48 8.35
CA LYS A 65 20.84 3.26 7.63
C LYS A 65 22.02 2.44 7.09
N ASP A 66 22.41 1.39 7.82
CA ASP A 66 23.55 0.53 7.49
C ASP A 66 23.13 -0.78 6.81
N LEU A 67 21.83 -1.06 6.63
CA LEU A 67 21.37 -2.22 5.89
C LEU A 67 21.80 -2.11 4.42
N VAL A 68 22.26 -3.23 3.85
CA VAL A 68 22.56 -3.30 2.43
C VAL A 68 21.25 -3.47 1.67
N VAL A 69 21.00 -2.57 0.71
CA VAL A 69 19.80 -2.64 -0.13
C VAL A 69 19.91 -3.85 -1.05
N ARG A 70 18.94 -4.74 -0.99
CA ARG A 70 18.81 -5.91 -1.85
C ARG A 70 18.14 -5.53 -3.18
N ASP A 71 18.43 -6.23 -4.26
CA ASP A 71 17.61 -6.16 -5.48
C ASP A 71 16.23 -6.74 -5.17
N VAL A 72 15.20 -6.00 -5.52
CA VAL A 72 13.81 -6.41 -5.29
C VAL A 72 13.41 -7.69 -6.03
N ARG A 73 14.19 -8.10 -7.03
CA ARG A 73 13.99 -9.36 -7.80
C ARG A 73 14.78 -10.55 -7.24
N ASP A 74 15.63 -10.32 -6.26
CA ASP A 74 16.41 -11.37 -5.62
C ASP A 74 15.66 -11.91 -4.40
N PHE A 75 14.84 -12.93 -4.61
CA PHE A 75 14.03 -13.57 -3.56
C PHE A 75 14.86 -14.42 -2.61
N ASP A 76 15.94 -15.03 -3.12
CA ASP A 76 16.76 -15.98 -2.37
C ASP A 76 17.63 -15.27 -1.32
N ALA A 77 17.91 -13.98 -1.54
CA ALA A 77 18.68 -13.17 -0.61
C ALA A 77 17.87 -12.57 0.55
N ILE A 78 16.56 -12.86 0.64
CA ILE A 78 15.76 -12.43 1.79
C ILE A 78 16.23 -13.18 3.04
N SER A 79 16.36 -12.44 4.15
CA SER A 79 16.66 -13.08 5.44
C SER A 79 15.60 -14.12 5.80
N GLU A 80 16.02 -15.35 6.15
CA GLU A 80 15.14 -16.45 6.55
C GLU A 80 14.21 -16.11 7.72
N ASN A 81 14.55 -15.10 8.49
CA ASN A 81 13.77 -14.67 9.64
C ASN A 81 12.63 -13.70 9.28
N VAL A 82 12.55 -13.20 8.05
CA VAL A 82 11.47 -12.32 7.60
C VAL A 82 10.14 -13.08 7.64
N LYS A 83 9.15 -12.50 8.32
CA LYS A 83 7.80 -13.07 8.51
C LYS A 83 6.73 -12.36 7.71
N CYS A 84 6.99 -11.13 7.26
CA CYS A 84 6.05 -10.33 6.49
C CYS A 84 6.81 -9.31 5.64
N VAL A 85 6.24 -8.96 4.50
CA VAL A 85 6.82 -8.03 3.54
C VAL A 85 5.84 -6.87 3.31
N PHE A 86 6.29 -5.66 3.58
CA PHE A 86 5.59 -4.44 3.20
C PHE A 86 6.04 -4.00 1.81
N SER A 87 5.10 -3.93 0.86
CA SER A 87 5.41 -3.51 -0.50
C SER A 87 5.00 -2.06 -0.75
N ALA A 88 6.00 -1.23 -1.02
CA ALA A 88 5.87 0.14 -1.52
C ALA A 88 6.31 0.24 -2.98
N MET A 89 6.25 -0.87 -3.71
CA MET A 89 6.63 -0.90 -5.13
C MET A 89 5.60 -0.17 -5.99
N ASP A 90 6.10 0.61 -6.93
CA ASP A 90 5.30 1.27 -7.95
C ASP A 90 6.09 1.28 -9.26
N LEU A 91 6.09 0.13 -9.95
CA LEU A 91 6.74 0.00 -11.24
C LEU A 91 5.89 0.67 -12.33
N PRO A 92 6.52 1.11 -13.45
CA PRO A 92 5.79 1.74 -14.55
C PRO A 92 4.65 0.87 -15.10
N ASP A 93 4.87 -0.44 -15.20
CA ASP A 93 3.80 -1.40 -15.51
C ASP A 93 3.25 -2.03 -14.22
N LYS A 94 1.96 -1.85 -14.00
CA LYS A 94 1.25 -2.45 -12.85
C LYS A 94 1.25 -3.97 -12.91
N THR A 95 1.33 -4.55 -14.09
CA THR A 95 1.44 -6.00 -14.28
C THR A 95 2.77 -6.53 -13.71
N ASP A 96 3.85 -5.79 -13.91
CA ASP A 96 5.16 -6.15 -13.35
C ASP A 96 5.13 -6.10 -11.81
N THR A 97 4.53 -5.06 -11.23
CA THR A 97 4.35 -4.97 -9.78
C THR A 97 3.52 -6.15 -9.25
N ARG A 98 2.39 -6.44 -9.91
CA ARG A 98 1.51 -7.57 -9.58
C ARG A 98 2.27 -8.89 -9.58
N ASN A 99 2.95 -9.19 -10.67
CA ASN A 99 3.68 -10.43 -10.83
C ASN A 99 4.75 -10.58 -9.76
N LEU A 100 5.50 -9.52 -9.51
CA LEU A 100 6.57 -9.54 -8.52
C LEU A 100 6.04 -9.77 -7.10
N GLU A 101 4.93 -9.15 -6.71
CA GLU A 101 4.29 -9.39 -5.41
C GLU A 101 3.80 -10.84 -5.28
N PHE A 102 3.26 -11.44 -6.33
CA PHE A 102 2.88 -12.85 -6.31
C PHE A 102 4.08 -13.81 -6.31
N GLU A 103 5.22 -13.44 -6.89
CA GLU A 103 6.44 -14.27 -6.76
C GLU A 103 6.92 -14.30 -5.29
N TYR A 104 6.87 -13.20 -4.56
CA TYR A 104 7.10 -13.19 -3.11
C TYR A 104 6.10 -14.07 -2.35
N ALA A 105 4.82 -13.98 -2.70
CA ALA A 105 3.80 -14.83 -2.09
C ALA A 105 4.05 -16.32 -2.38
N LYS A 106 4.48 -16.70 -3.59
CA LYS A 106 4.89 -18.05 -3.96
C LYS A 106 6.12 -18.52 -3.18
N ALA A 107 7.04 -17.61 -2.88
CA ALA A 107 8.18 -17.90 -2.02
C ALA A 107 7.80 -18.06 -0.53
N GLY A 108 6.53 -17.87 -0.19
CA GLY A 108 5.99 -18.10 1.15
C GLY A 108 5.90 -16.85 2.03
N TYR A 109 6.07 -15.68 1.47
CA TYR A 109 5.98 -14.42 2.23
C TYR A 109 4.60 -13.81 2.15
N PRO A 110 3.97 -13.45 3.30
CA PRO A 110 2.82 -12.55 3.33
C PRO A 110 3.20 -11.17 2.79
N ILE A 111 2.48 -10.68 1.78
CA ILE A 111 2.67 -9.36 1.20
C ILE A 111 1.55 -8.44 1.62
N ILE A 112 1.91 -7.33 2.29
CA ILE A 112 1.01 -6.21 2.57
C ILE A 112 1.38 -5.07 1.64
N SER A 113 0.55 -4.86 0.61
CA SER A 113 0.88 -3.96 -0.48
C SER A 113 0.19 -2.60 -0.39
N ASN A 114 0.97 -1.55 -0.63
CA ASN A 114 0.46 -0.19 -0.85
C ASN A 114 0.09 0.07 -2.32
N SER A 115 0.56 -0.77 -3.24
CA SER A 115 0.34 -0.61 -4.67
C SER A 115 -1.14 -0.80 -5.06
N SER A 116 -1.55 -0.09 -6.11
CA SER A 116 -2.87 -0.31 -6.73
C SER A 116 -2.93 -1.54 -7.64
N ALA A 117 -1.79 -2.19 -7.90
CA ALA A 117 -1.66 -3.25 -8.90
C ALA A 117 -2.59 -4.45 -8.68
N ASN A 118 -2.88 -4.78 -7.42
CA ASN A 118 -3.66 -5.95 -7.03
C ASN A 118 -5.05 -5.61 -6.46
N ARG A 119 -5.44 -4.33 -6.38
CA ARG A 119 -6.68 -3.91 -5.71
C ARG A 119 -7.96 -4.46 -6.35
N TRP A 120 -7.96 -4.61 -7.68
CA TRP A 120 -9.14 -5.03 -8.45
C TRP A 120 -9.24 -6.55 -8.65
N ILE A 121 -8.38 -7.31 -8.00
CA ILE A 121 -8.38 -8.77 -8.11
C ILE A 121 -9.31 -9.35 -7.05
N ASP A 122 -10.28 -10.18 -7.45
CA ASP A 122 -11.36 -10.65 -6.58
C ASP A 122 -10.87 -11.51 -5.41
N ASP A 123 -9.79 -12.27 -5.58
CA ASP A 123 -9.19 -13.09 -4.52
C ASP A 123 -8.10 -12.36 -3.70
N VAL A 124 -7.91 -11.05 -3.93
CA VAL A 124 -6.98 -10.23 -3.13
C VAL A 124 -7.78 -9.35 -2.18
N PRO A 125 -7.66 -9.53 -0.86
CA PRO A 125 -8.37 -8.70 0.10
C PRO A 125 -7.81 -7.28 0.10
N MET A 126 -8.71 -6.29 0.00
CA MET A 126 -8.42 -4.87 0.19
C MET A 126 -8.97 -4.46 1.55
N ILE A 127 -8.08 -4.17 2.51
CA ILE A 127 -8.45 -4.14 3.93
C ILE A 127 -8.30 -2.75 4.53
N ILE A 128 -9.38 -2.37 5.24
CA ILE A 128 -9.37 -1.39 6.33
C ILE A 128 -9.80 -2.17 7.58
N PRO A 129 -8.89 -2.46 8.52
CA PRO A 129 -9.17 -3.40 9.62
C PRO A 129 -10.38 -3.04 10.48
N GLU A 130 -10.73 -1.75 10.55
CA GLU A 130 -11.88 -1.25 11.28
C GLU A 130 -13.22 -1.54 10.59
N ILE A 131 -13.20 -1.85 9.29
CA ILE A 131 -14.41 -2.02 8.46
C ILE A 131 -14.62 -3.48 8.09
N ASN A 132 -13.59 -4.11 7.52
CA ASN A 132 -13.70 -5.41 6.86
C ASN A 132 -12.57 -6.39 7.25
N PRO A 133 -12.31 -6.62 8.54
CA PRO A 133 -11.28 -7.57 8.97
C PRO A 133 -11.54 -8.99 8.48
N ASP A 134 -12.79 -9.36 8.28
CA ASP A 134 -13.26 -10.65 7.77
C ASP A 134 -12.87 -10.91 6.30
N HIS A 135 -12.49 -9.89 5.54
CA HIS A 135 -11.98 -10.11 4.18
C HIS A 135 -10.68 -10.93 4.13
N VAL A 136 -9.99 -11.12 5.25
CA VAL A 136 -8.87 -12.07 5.35
C VAL A 136 -9.29 -13.52 5.10
N ASP A 137 -10.57 -13.84 5.27
CA ASP A 137 -11.11 -15.18 5.05
C ASP A 137 -11.04 -15.63 3.59
N ILE A 138 -10.77 -14.72 2.63
CA ILE A 138 -10.50 -15.06 1.23
C ILE A 138 -9.10 -15.64 1.01
N ILE A 139 -8.17 -15.47 1.95
CA ILE A 139 -6.77 -15.87 1.77
C ILE A 139 -6.62 -17.37 1.45
N PRO A 140 -7.31 -18.32 2.10
CA PRO A 140 -7.24 -19.74 1.74
C PRO A 140 -7.69 -20.01 0.30
N PHE A 141 -8.69 -19.29 -0.20
CA PHE A 141 -9.12 -19.38 -1.60
C PHE A 141 -8.04 -18.82 -2.54
N GLN A 142 -7.45 -17.65 -2.24
CA GLN A 142 -6.33 -17.09 -3.01
C GLN A 142 -5.16 -18.08 -3.10
N GLN A 143 -4.79 -18.69 -1.97
CA GLN A 143 -3.69 -19.68 -1.89
C GLN A 143 -3.97 -20.89 -2.79
N SER A 144 -5.15 -21.46 -2.69
CA SER A 144 -5.58 -22.59 -3.53
C SER A 144 -5.62 -22.23 -5.01
N ASN A 145 -6.27 -21.10 -5.35
CA ASN A 145 -6.48 -20.64 -6.72
C ASN A 145 -5.16 -20.32 -7.45
N ARG A 146 -4.14 -19.88 -6.70
CA ARG A 146 -2.85 -19.45 -7.24
C ARG A 146 -1.70 -20.39 -6.94
N ASN A 147 -1.96 -21.56 -6.33
CA ASN A 147 -0.94 -22.52 -5.89
C ASN A 147 0.14 -21.87 -5.00
N LEU A 148 -0.29 -21.04 -4.04
CA LEU A 148 0.59 -20.43 -3.06
C LEU A 148 0.76 -21.36 -1.85
N PRO A 149 1.91 -21.33 -1.17
CA PRO A 149 2.08 -22.03 0.12
C PRO A 149 1.18 -21.38 1.19
N ALA A 150 0.88 -22.13 2.25
CA ALA A 150 -0.01 -21.69 3.34
C ALA A 150 0.45 -20.39 4.05
N SER A 151 1.75 -20.05 3.97
CA SER A 151 2.30 -18.82 4.53
C SER A 151 2.25 -17.63 3.56
N GLY A 152 2.10 -17.88 2.25
CA GLY A 152 2.15 -16.84 1.23
C GLY A 152 0.77 -16.31 0.86
N PHE A 153 0.63 -15.01 0.79
CA PHE A 153 -0.55 -14.32 0.27
C PHE A 153 -0.24 -12.87 -0.10
N VAL A 154 -1.14 -12.25 -0.82
CA VAL A 154 -1.13 -10.81 -1.10
C VAL A 154 -2.40 -10.19 -0.52
N ALA A 155 -2.23 -9.17 0.31
CA ALA A 155 -3.30 -8.29 0.77
C ALA A 155 -2.92 -6.83 0.45
N VAL A 156 -3.90 -5.99 0.18
CA VAL A 156 -3.65 -4.60 -0.23
C VAL A 156 -4.37 -3.61 0.68
N LYS A 157 -3.79 -2.43 0.84
CA LYS A 157 -4.51 -1.29 1.39
C LYS A 157 -5.20 -0.51 0.26
N PRO A 158 -6.35 0.15 0.53
CA PRO A 158 -7.02 0.99 -0.45
C PRO A 158 -6.27 2.30 -0.72
N ASN A 159 -6.82 3.11 -1.61
CA ASN A 159 -6.38 4.47 -1.87
C ASN A 159 -6.37 5.30 -0.57
N CYS A 160 -5.44 6.24 -0.47
CA CYS A 160 -5.25 7.05 0.73
C CYS A 160 -6.47 7.95 1.04
N SER A 161 -7.10 8.54 0.03
CA SER A 161 -8.28 9.39 0.20
C SER A 161 -9.48 8.64 0.78
N ILE A 162 -9.65 7.36 0.43
CA ILE A 162 -10.77 6.54 0.89
C ILE A 162 -10.71 6.30 2.40
N GLN A 163 -9.52 6.07 2.94
CA GLN A 163 -9.33 5.78 4.36
C GLN A 163 -9.74 6.94 5.27
N SER A 164 -9.75 8.17 4.74
CA SER A 164 -10.12 9.36 5.52
C SER A 164 -11.63 9.47 5.77
N TYR A 165 -12.48 9.00 4.86
CA TYR A 165 -13.93 9.18 4.98
C TYR A 165 -14.71 7.87 5.19
N LEU A 166 -14.22 6.75 4.64
CA LEU A 166 -14.98 5.50 4.65
C LEU A 166 -15.19 4.94 6.07
N VAL A 167 -14.19 5.08 6.95
CA VAL A 167 -14.32 4.70 8.36
C VAL A 167 -15.43 5.49 9.05
N THR A 168 -15.58 6.77 8.72
CA THR A 168 -16.66 7.62 9.26
C THR A 168 -18.02 7.17 8.75
N LEU A 169 -18.14 6.83 7.47
CA LEU A 169 -19.39 6.30 6.90
C LEU A 169 -19.77 4.97 7.55
N PHE A 170 -18.80 4.08 7.73
CA PHE A 170 -19.01 2.81 8.41
C PHE A 170 -19.47 3.01 9.87
N ALA A 171 -18.87 3.94 10.59
CA ALA A 171 -19.28 4.25 11.96
C ALA A 171 -20.71 4.81 12.04
N LEU A 172 -21.15 5.60 11.05
CA LEU A 172 -22.54 6.07 10.95
C LEU A 172 -23.50 4.90 10.74
N GLU A 173 -23.14 3.98 9.87
CA GLU A 173 -23.94 2.78 9.60
C GLU A 173 -24.10 1.90 10.84
N GLU A 174 -23.01 1.63 11.56
CA GLU A 174 -23.02 0.90 12.82
C GLU A 174 -23.87 1.60 13.90
N ALA A 175 -23.96 2.91 13.84
CA ALA A 175 -24.83 3.71 14.71
C ALA A 175 -26.31 3.73 14.28
N GLY A 176 -26.69 3.02 13.22
CA GLY A 176 -28.05 2.92 12.71
C GLY A 176 -28.45 4.05 11.73
N PHE A 177 -27.49 4.75 11.15
CA PHE A 177 -27.68 5.77 10.11
C PHE A 177 -27.11 5.29 8.76
N PRO A 178 -27.79 4.38 8.06
CA PRO A 178 -27.30 3.84 6.81
C PRO A 178 -27.19 4.94 5.74
N VAL A 179 -26.08 4.92 5.01
CA VAL A 179 -25.78 5.88 3.94
C VAL A 179 -25.93 5.18 2.60
N ASP A 180 -26.78 5.72 1.72
CA ASP A 180 -27.06 5.19 0.37
C ASP A 180 -26.39 6.02 -0.73
N LYS A 181 -26.07 7.30 -0.47
CA LYS A 181 -25.43 8.21 -1.43
C LYS A 181 -24.35 9.06 -0.79
N VAL A 182 -23.21 9.14 -1.46
CA VAL A 182 -22.07 9.94 -1.02
C VAL A 182 -21.56 10.80 -2.16
N GLN A 183 -21.36 12.08 -1.90
CA GLN A 183 -20.62 12.97 -2.78
C GLN A 183 -19.31 13.34 -2.11
N VAL A 184 -18.19 12.95 -2.72
CA VAL A 184 -16.84 13.18 -2.18
C VAL A 184 -16.13 14.24 -2.99
N THR A 185 -15.60 15.26 -2.31
CA THR A 185 -14.66 16.20 -2.92
C THR A 185 -13.35 16.13 -2.17
N THR A 186 -12.26 15.79 -2.87
CA THR A 186 -10.93 15.72 -2.26
C THR A 186 -10.04 16.86 -2.74
N LEU A 187 -9.31 17.45 -1.81
CA LEU A 187 -8.19 18.35 -2.07
C LEU A 187 -6.91 17.62 -1.71
N GLN A 188 -6.24 17.07 -2.71
CA GLN A 188 -5.10 16.17 -2.49
C GLN A 188 -3.78 16.92 -2.61
N ALA A 189 -2.88 16.69 -1.64
CA ALA A 189 -1.53 17.23 -1.60
C ALA A 189 -0.63 16.70 -2.72
N LEU A 190 0.47 17.41 -3.01
CA LEU A 190 1.44 17.04 -4.05
C LEU A 190 2.12 15.69 -3.77
N SER A 191 2.35 15.38 -2.50
CA SER A 191 2.98 14.12 -2.06
C SER A 191 2.27 12.88 -2.59
N GLY A 192 0.93 12.91 -2.71
CA GLY A 192 0.15 11.82 -3.28
C GLY A 192 0.46 11.50 -4.75
N GLY A 193 1.04 12.43 -5.50
CA GLY A 193 1.53 12.22 -6.87
C GLY A 193 3.01 11.85 -6.96
N GLY A 194 3.70 11.69 -5.83
CA GLY A 194 5.12 11.38 -5.77
C GLY A 194 6.03 12.58 -6.05
N GLN A 195 7.35 12.33 -6.02
CA GLN A 195 8.37 13.37 -6.14
C GLN A 195 8.25 14.20 -7.43
N ALA A 196 7.88 13.58 -8.54
CA ALA A 196 7.71 14.28 -9.81
C ALA A 196 6.63 15.37 -9.73
N THR A 197 5.55 15.13 -8.99
CA THR A 197 4.48 16.11 -8.78
C THR A 197 4.94 17.25 -7.87
N ILE A 198 5.68 16.95 -6.81
CA ILE A 198 6.22 17.96 -5.88
C ILE A 198 7.16 18.94 -6.60
N THR A 199 7.92 18.46 -7.57
CA THR A 199 8.90 19.27 -8.33
C THR A 199 8.33 19.90 -9.60
N SER A 200 7.07 19.62 -9.94
CA SER A 200 6.44 20.13 -11.16
C SER A 200 6.20 21.63 -11.09
N LEU A 201 6.63 22.34 -12.13
CA LEU A 201 6.34 23.76 -12.30
C LEU A 201 4.85 24.03 -12.57
N GLU A 202 4.13 23.05 -13.13
CA GLU A 202 2.69 23.15 -13.40
C GLU A 202 1.85 23.27 -12.11
N MET A 203 2.42 22.81 -11.00
CA MET A 203 1.77 22.84 -9.68
C MET A 203 2.04 24.13 -8.89
N ARG A 204 2.92 25.00 -9.37
CA ARG A 204 3.18 26.26 -8.68
C ARG A 204 1.99 27.20 -8.81
N GLU A 205 1.41 27.56 -7.65
CA GLU A 205 0.28 28.53 -7.58
C GLU A 205 -0.93 28.11 -8.46
N ASN A 206 -1.09 26.79 -8.69
CA ASN A 206 -2.13 26.24 -9.54
C ASN A 206 -2.83 25.06 -8.88
N VAL A 207 -4.00 24.69 -9.40
CA VAL A 207 -4.72 23.47 -9.02
C VAL A 207 -4.95 22.61 -10.26
N ILE A 208 -4.89 21.29 -10.09
CA ILE A 208 -5.30 20.33 -11.13
C ILE A 208 -6.69 19.83 -10.75
N PRO A 209 -7.74 20.22 -11.48
CA PRO A 209 -9.13 19.93 -11.09
C PRO A 209 -9.55 18.47 -11.34
N PHE A 210 -8.69 17.68 -11.93
CA PHE A 210 -8.92 16.25 -12.23
C PHE A 210 -7.61 15.48 -12.08
N ILE A 211 -7.63 14.45 -11.25
CA ILE A 211 -6.50 13.54 -11.08
C ILE A 211 -6.84 12.22 -11.76
N GLY A 212 -6.14 11.88 -12.86
CA GLY A 212 -6.44 10.68 -13.64
C GLY A 212 -6.53 9.41 -12.81
N GLY A 213 -7.67 8.72 -12.87
CA GLY A 213 -7.95 7.48 -12.17
C GLY A 213 -8.22 7.60 -10.66
N GLU A 214 -8.15 8.80 -10.05
CA GLU A 214 -8.43 8.95 -8.61
C GLU A 214 -9.92 8.93 -8.31
N GLU A 215 -10.74 9.55 -9.15
CA GLU A 215 -12.20 9.53 -9.01
C GLU A 215 -12.71 8.11 -9.13
N GLU A 216 -12.28 7.35 -10.16
CA GLU A 216 -12.65 5.94 -10.35
C GLU A 216 -12.29 5.08 -9.12
N LYS A 217 -11.10 5.26 -8.53
CA LYS A 217 -10.72 4.55 -7.31
C LYS A 217 -11.61 4.96 -6.14
N THR A 218 -11.85 6.26 -5.98
CA THR A 218 -12.65 6.80 -4.87
C THR A 218 -14.10 6.32 -4.92
N GLU A 219 -14.64 6.11 -6.12
CA GLU A 219 -16.00 5.61 -6.32
C GLU A 219 -16.12 4.08 -6.15
N ASN A 220 -15.12 3.32 -6.63
CA ASN A 220 -15.26 1.87 -6.76
C ASN A 220 -14.54 1.05 -5.67
N GLU A 221 -13.39 1.50 -5.14
CA GLU A 221 -12.71 0.74 -4.07
C GLU A 221 -13.58 0.57 -2.82
N PRO A 222 -14.39 1.57 -2.38
CA PRO A 222 -15.32 1.39 -1.27
C PRO A 222 -16.33 0.27 -1.48
N LEU A 223 -16.78 0.05 -2.72
CA LEU A 223 -17.75 -1.02 -3.02
C LEU A 223 -17.17 -2.40 -2.72
N LYS A 224 -15.86 -2.59 -2.96
CA LYS A 224 -15.16 -3.81 -2.61
C LYS A 224 -14.93 -3.93 -1.10
N ILE A 225 -14.56 -2.83 -0.43
CA ILE A 225 -14.30 -2.83 1.01
C ILE A 225 -15.57 -3.12 1.81
N LEU A 226 -16.70 -2.55 1.39
CA LEU A 226 -18.02 -2.76 1.98
C LEU A 226 -18.74 -4.00 1.42
N GLY A 227 -18.08 -4.74 0.54
CA GLY A 227 -18.56 -5.99 -0.03
C GLY A 227 -18.49 -7.15 0.97
N HIS A 228 -18.58 -8.36 0.46
CA HIS A 228 -18.52 -9.57 1.27
C HIS A 228 -17.72 -10.68 0.60
N VAL A 229 -17.14 -11.56 1.40
CA VAL A 229 -16.41 -12.74 0.94
C VAL A 229 -17.36 -13.81 0.47
N THR A 230 -17.06 -14.40 -0.69
CA THR A 230 -17.77 -15.55 -1.26
C THR A 230 -16.78 -16.68 -1.54
N ASN A 231 -17.29 -17.84 -1.95
CA ASN A 231 -16.45 -18.98 -2.35
C ASN A 231 -15.70 -18.76 -3.66
N ALA A 232 -15.91 -17.64 -4.36
CA ALA A 232 -15.32 -17.34 -5.66
C ALA A 232 -14.51 -16.03 -5.66
N GLY A 233 -14.53 -15.29 -4.58
CA GLY A 233 -13.86 -13.99 -4.47
C GLY A 233 -14.62 -13.01 -3.57
N ILE A 234 -14.16 -11.80 -3.50
CA ILE A 234 -14.85 -10.69 -2.82
C ILE A 234 -15.83 -10.07 -3.80
N GLN A 235 -17.11 -10.10 -3.44
CA GLN A 235 -18.19 -9.48 -4.22
C GLN A 235 -18.44 -8.06 -3.73
N ASN A 236 -18.45 -7.10 -4.66
CA ASN A 236 -18.72 -5.69 -4.35
C ASN A 236 -20.17 -5.53 -3.86
N THR A 237 -20.37 -4.56 -2.97
CA THR A 237 -21.73 -4.11 -2.62
C THR A 237 -22.31 -3.22 -3.73
N ASP A 238 -23.64 -3.20 -3.84
CA ASP A 238 -24.41 -2.29 -4.70
C ASP A 238 -25.31 -1.34 -3.90
N ARG A 239 -25.16 -1.32 -2.57
CA ARG A 239 -26.05 -0.60 -1.64
C ARG A 239 -25.75 0.89 -1.50
N ILE A 240 -24.63 1.37 -2.05
CA ILE A 240 -24.17 2.76 -1.91
C ILE A 240 -23.72 3.31 -3.25
N ASP A 241 -24.17 4.50 -3.59
CA ASP A 241 -23.74 5.26 -4.75
C ASP A 241 -22.70 6.32 -4.31
N ILE A 242 -21.52 6.28 -4.91
CA ILE A 242 -20.46 7.25 -4.60
C ILE A 242 -20.11 8.03 -5.86
N SER A 243 -20.11 9.35 -5.77
CA SER A 243 -19.63 10.26 -6.80
C SER A 243 -18.47 11.08 -6.27
N ALA A 244 -17.37 11.14 -7.00
CA ALA A 244 -16.14 11.79 -6.56
C ALA A 244 -15.68 12.90 -7.48
N THR A 245 -15.08 13.93 -6.88
CA THR A 245 -14.30 14.98 -7.57
C THR A 245 -12.95 15.09 -6.88
N CYS A 246 -11.88 14.79 -7.60
CA CYS A 246 -10.53 14.72 -7.04
C CYS A 246 -9.64 15.82 -7.62
N THR A 247 -9.25 16.79 -6.79
CA THR A 247 -8.43 17.93 -7.17
C THR A 247 -7.06 17.90 -6.51
N ARG A 248 -6.00 18.16 -7.27
CA ARG A 248 -4.66 18.35 -6.72
C ARG A 248 -4.44 19.80 -6.37
N VAL A 249 -3.97 20.06 -5.15
CA VAL A 249 -3.70 21.41 -4.64
C VAL A 249 -2.21 21.60 -4.32
N PRO A 250 -1.67 22.85 -4.37
CA PRO A 250 -0.25 23.12 -4.27
C PRO A 250 0.23 23.14 -2.79
N VAL A 251 -0.11 22.12 -2.04
CA VAL A 251 0.41 21.87 -0.69
C VAL A 251 1.21 20.57 -0.69
N ILE A 252 2.22 20.46 0.16
CA ILE A 252 3.09 19.28 0.17
C ILE A 252 2.39 18.12 0.87
N ASP A 253 1.83 18.37 2.06
CA ASP A 253 1.07 17.46 2.92
C ASP A 253 0.03 18.25 3.74
#